data_f5d4d188dff87e675ed12f28a86f12b4
#
_entry.id   f5d4d188dff87e675ed12f28a86f12b4
#
_cell.length_a   1.000
_cell.length_b   1.000
_cell.length_c   1.000
_cell.angle_alpha   90.00
_cell.angle_beta   90.00
_cell.angle_gamma   90.00
#
_symmetry.space_group_name_H-M   'P 1'
#
loop_
_entity.id
_entity.type
_entity.pdbx_description
1 polymer ?
#
loop_
_entity_poly.entity_id
_entity_poly.type
_entity_poly.pdbx_seq_one_letter_code
_entity_poly.pdbx_strand_id
1 'polypeptide(L)'
;MASAARVLVVNNHDSFVHTLVGYLAELGAECGMVEADAITAPDAAISGFDGVLVSPGPGAPRDAGASIDIVRAAAQAGIPLLGVCLGHQALAEAFGATVSHAPELLHGITSAVHHDGSALFAGLPDPFDATRYHSLAVERDTLPEELVATAHTDSGVVMGIAHAELPLWGVQFHPESVLTDGGYRLLGNWLERVGLEGAAERGSTLSPHRSVS
;
A
#
# COMPACT_ATOMS: atom_id res chain seq x y z
N MET A 1 15.22 0.38 24.70
CA MET A 1 13.87 0.35 24.10
C MET A 1 14.08 0.57 22.62
N ALA A 2 13.59 -0.30 21.74
CA ALA A 2 13.65 -0.06 20.30
C ALA A 2 12.87 1.25 20.00
N SER A 3 13.44 2.12 19.18
CA SER A 3 12.77 3.33 18.72
C SER A 3 11.54 2.93 17.91
N ALA A 4 10.41 3.60 18.08
CA ALA A 4 9.27 3.41 17.22
C ALA A 4 9.67 3.75 15.76
N ALA A 5 9.22 2.95 14.80
CA ALA A 5 9.44 3.25 13.39
C ALA A 5 8.62 4.47 12.99
N ARG A 6 9.25 5.44 12.32
CA ARG A 6 8.62 6.67 11.85
C ARG A 6 8.17 6.50 10.40
N VAL A 7 6.88 6.60 10.16
CA VAL A 7 6.27 6.42 8.83
C VAL A 7 5.71 7.74 8.33
N LEU A 8 6.14 8.17 7.14
CA LEU A 8 5.48 9.25 6.41
C LEU A 8 4.25 8.69 5.69
N VAL A 9 3.09 9.26 5.95
CA VAL A 9 1.85 8.97 5.21
C VAL A 9 1.59 10.12 4.26
N VAL A 10 1.69 9.86 2.96
CA VAL A 10 1.36 10.80 1.89
C VAL A 10 -0.11 10.64 1.57
N ASN A 11 -0.91 11.66 1.94
CA ASN A 11 -2.36 11.62 1.80
C ASN A 11 -2.81 12.17 0.45
N ASN A 12 -3.60 11.38 -0.28
CA ASN A 12 -4.22 11.77 -1.54
C ASN A 12 -5.68 12.19 -1.35
N HIS A 13 -5.97 12.97 -0.29
CA HIS A 13 -7.33 13.41 0.07
C HIS A 13 -8.30 12.24 0.25
N ASP A 14 -7.79 11.13 0.79
CA ASP A 14 -8.57 9.92 1.00
C ASP A 14 -9.31 9.93 2.35
N SER A 15 -10.58 9.51 2.34
CA SER A 15 -11.39 9.44 3.56
C SER A 15 -10.97 8.30 4.51
N PHE A 16 -10.30 7.27 4.00
CA PHE A 16 -9.87 6.10 4.79
C PHE A 16 -8.43 6.22 5.31
N VAL A 17 -7.69 7.28 4.94
CA VAL A 17 -6.30 7.47 5.39
C VAL A 17 -6.17 7.46 6.91
N HIS A 18 -7.14 8.02 7.63
CA HIS A 18 -7.11 8.03 9.10
C HIS A 18 -7.24 6.64 9.70
N THR A 19 -7.96 5.73 9.05
CA THR A 19 -8.05 4.31 9.45
C THR A 19 -6.70 3.62 9.24
N LEU A 20 -6.05 3.85 8.08
CA LEU A 20 -4.68 3.36 7.84
C LEU A 20 -3.70 3.85 8.91
N VAL A 21 -3.70 5.16 9.20
CA VAL A 21 -2.87 5.75 10.26
C VAL A 21 -3.16 5.12 11.62
N GLY A 22 -4.44 4.90 11.94
CA GLY A 22 -4.86 4.21 13.16
C GLY A 22 -4.27 2.80 13.25
N TYR A 23 -4.35 2.02 12.18
CA TYR A 23 -3.80 0.66 12.15
C TYR A 23 -2.28 0.64 12.31
N LEU A 24 -1.57 1.56 11.63
CA LEU A 24 -0.11 1.69 11.77
C LEU A 24 0.28 2.06 13.21
N ALA A 25 -0.47 2.96 13.86
CA ALA A 25 -0.25 3.35 15.26
C ALA A 25 -0.51 2.20 16.24
N GLU A 26 -1.58 1.42 16.03
CA GLU A 26 -1.87 0.22 16.84
C GLU A 26 -0.81 -0.87 16.66
N LEU A 27 -0.18 -0.92 15.49
CA LEU A 27 0.97 -1.78 15.21
C LEU A 27 2.29 -1.23 15.80
N GLY A 28 2.28 -0.01 16.37
CA GLY A 28 3.41 0.58 17.08
C GLY A 28 4.27 1.55 16.27
N ALA A 29 3.82 1.99 15.08
CA ALA A 29 4.51 3.01 14.30
C ALA A 29 4.12 4.43 14.74
N GLU A 30 5.03 5.39 14.57
CA GLU A 30 4.75 6.82 14.66
C GLU A 30 4.52 7.39 13.26
N CYS A 31 3.35 7.97 13.01
CA CYS A 31 2.98 8.47 11.68
C CYS A 31 3.04 9.99 11.62
N GLY A 32 3.76 10.52 10.63
CA GLY A 32 3.62 11.90 10.14
C GLY A 32 2.78 11.88 8.87
N MET A 33 1.80 12.79 8.72
CA MET A 33 0.94 12.86 7.54
C MET A 33 1.11 14.20 6.83
N VAL A 34 1.14 14.15 5.48
CA VAL A 34 1.22 15.33 4.62
C VAL A 34 0.36 15.10 3.38
N GLU A 35 -0.31 16.14 2.90
CA GLU A 35 -1.07 16.09 1.65
C GLU A 35 -0.12 16.02 0.46
N ALA A 36 -0.41 15.14 -0.51
CA ALA A 36 0.44 14.91 -1.68
C ALA A 36 0.65 16.17 -2.53
N ASP A 37 -0.37 17.02 -2.63
CA ASP A 37 -0.32 18.29 -3.36
C ASP A 37 0.39 19.42 -2.62
N ALA A 38 0.64 19.26 -1.31
CA ALA A 38 1.45 20.19 -0.52
C ALA A 38 2.96 19.90 -0.60
N ILE A 39 3.36 18.74 -1.12
CA ILE A 39 4.76 18.35 -1.22
C ILE A 39 5.40 19.01 -2.45
N THR A 40 6.35 19.91 -2.22
CA THR A 40 7.13 20.58 -3.27
C THR A 40 8.56 20.06 -3.41
N ALA A 41 9.04 19.29 -2.44
CA ALA A 41 10.38 18.72 -2.39
C ALA A 41 10.32 17.27 -1.85
N PRO A 42 10.11 16.27 -2.72
CA PRO A 42 9.92 14.87 -2.32
C PRO A 42 11.05 14.32 -1.46
N ASP A 43 12.32 14.54 -1.83
CA ASP A 43 13.48 14.07 -1.06
C ASP A 43 13.53 14.65 0.36
N ALA A 44 13.15 15.92 0.51
CA ALA A 44 13.08 16.56 1.82
C ALA A 44 11.91 16.03 2.65
N ALA A 45 10.79 15.72 2.00
CA ALA A 45 9.59 15.22 2.67
C ALA A 45 9.83 13.84 3.31
N ILE A 46 10.54 12.94 2.62
CA ILE A 46 10.84 11.59 3.15
C ILE A 46 12.00 11.56 4.15
N SER A 47 12.75 12.67 4.26
CA SER A 47 13.93 12.72 5.11
C SER A 47 13.59 12.54 6.60
N GLY A 48 14.28 11.61 7.26
CA GLY A 48 14.08 11.30 8.67
C GLY A 48 12.89 10.39 8.98
N PHE A 49 12.28 9.80 7.97
CA PHE A 49 11.32 8.70 8.11
C PHE A 49 11.98 7.36 7.77
N ASP A 50 11.54 6.31 8.44
CA ASP A 50 12.05 4.95 8.26
C ASP A 50 11.26 4.21 7.16
N GLY A 51 10.05 4.66 6.86
CA GLY A 51 9.19 4.13 5.81
C GLY A 51 8.21 5.18 5.27
N VAL A 52 7.66 4.91 4.09
CA VAL A 52 6.68 5.78 3.41
C VAL A 52 5.44 4.96 3.03
N LEU A 53 4.26 5.48 3.36
CA LEU A 53 2.98 4.96 2.86
C LEU A 53 2.34 6.00 1.94
N VAL A 54 2.04 5.61 0.70
CA VAL A 54 1.24 6.43 -0.23
C VAL A 54 -0.19 5.94 -0.19
N SER A 55 -1.11 6.79 0.24
CA SER A 55 -2.50 6.46 0.53
C SER A 55 -3.33 6.16 -0.72
N PRO A 56 -4.51 5.54 -0.55
CA PRO A 56 -5.58 5.64 -1.53
C PRO A 56 -5.92 7.10 -1.84
N GLY A 57 -6.73 7.31 -2.88
CA GLY A 57 -7.23 8.62 -3.25
C GLY A 57 -8.08 8.59 -4.51
N PRO A 58 -8.79 9.67 -4.82
CA PRO A 58 -9.58 9.78 -6.03
C PRO A 58 -8.71 10.04 -7.27
N GLY A 59 -9.25 9.72 -8.45
CA GLY A 59 -8.64 10.05 -9.73
C GLY A 59 -7.53 9.09 -10.16
N ALA A 60 -6.58 9.61 -10.91
CA ALA A 60 -5.43 8.85 -11.44
C ALA A 60 -4.13 9.30 -10.76
N PRO A 61 -3.11 8.41 -10.68
CA PRO A 61 -1.84 8.72 -10.00
C PRO A 61 -1.14 9.98 -10.53
N ARG A 62 -1.21 10.22 -11.84
CA ARG A 62 -0.61 11.39 -12.50
C ARG A 62 -1.23 12.72 -12.07
N ASP A 63 -2.46 12.69 -11.51
CA ASP A 63 -3.19 13.86 -11.04
C ASP A 63 -3.12 13.99 -9.51
N ALA A 64 -2.40 13.09 -8.83
CA ALA A 64 -2.33 12.95 -7.38
C ALA A 64 -1.08 13.62 -6.77
N GLY A 65 -0.88 14.91 -7.07
CA GLY A 65 0.21 15.71 -6.50
C GLY A 65 1.59 15.04 -6.69
N ALA A 66 2.37 14.97 -5.63
CA ALA A 66 3.73 14.42 -5.66
C ALA A 66 3.80 12.89 -5.49
N SER A 67 2.68 12.15 -5.56
CA SER A 67 2.67 10.71 -5.24
C SER A 67 3.67 9.89 -6.05
N ILE A 68 3.77 10.13 -7.37
CA ILE A 68 4.75 9.45 -8.23
C ILE A 68 6.19 9.88 -7.88
N ASP A 69 6.41 11.15 -7.62
CA ASP A 69 7.75 11.67 -7.29
C ASP A 69 8.22 11.21 -5.91
N ILE A 70 7.31 11.02 -4.96
CA ILE A 70 7.60 10.39 -3.65
C ILE A 70 8.06 8.93 -3.84
N VAL A 71 7.40 8.18 -4.73
CA VAL A 71 7.84 6.80 -5.05
C VAL A 71 9.28 6.82 -5.60
N ARG A 72 9.58 7.72 -6.53
CA ARG A 72 10.92 7.86 -7.11
C ARG A 72 11.95 8.26 -6.06
N ALA A 73 11.62 9.21 -5.18
CA ALA A 73 12.49 9.62 -4.10
C ALA A 73 12.78 8.48 -3.11
N ALA A 74 11.74 7.72 -2.72
CA ALA A 74 11.89 6.55 -1.84
C ALA A 74 12.75 5.45 -2.50
N ALA A 75 12.56 5.20 -3.80
CA ALA A 75 13.38 4.27 -4.58
C ALA A 75 14.85 4.66 -4.58
N GLN A 76 15.16 5.94 -4.84
CA GLN A 76 16.52 6.46 -4.85
C GLN A 76 17.20 6.42 -3.48
N ALA A 77 16.43 6.70 -2.42
CA ALA A 77 16.91 6.66 -1.05
C ALA A 77 16.96 5.25 -0.44
N GLY A 78 16.36 4.22 -1.09
CA GLY A 78 16.23 2.87 -0.55
C GLY A 78 15.32 2.79 0.68
N ILE A 79 14.37 3.73 0.82
CA ILE A 79 13.43 3.77 1.93
C ILE A 79 12.24 2.83 1.61
N PRO A 80 11.86 1.91 2.53
CA PRO A 80 10.71 1.04 2.37
C PRO A 80 9.43 1.83 2.09
N LEU A 81 8.70 1.45 1.02
CA LEU A 81 7.46 2.12 0.64
C LEU A 81 6.33 1.11 0.42
N LEU A 82 5.15 1.44 0.92
CA LEU A 82 3.89 0.77 0.59
C LEU A 82 2.93 1.74 -0.09
N GLY A 83 2.53 1.41 -1.31
CA GLY A 83 1.45 2.09 -2.01
C GLY A 83 0.12 1.34 -1.84
N VAL A 84 -0.94 2.04 -1.45
CA VAL A 84 -2.29 1.47 -1.30
C VAL A 84 -3.23 2.08 -2.32
N CYS A 85 -3.91 1.26 -3.10
CA CYS A 85 -4.88 1.63 -4.15
C CYS A 85 -4.27 2.63 -5.16
N LEU A 86 -4.55 3.92 -5.06
CA LEU A 86 -3.89 4.95 -5.88
C LEU A 86 -2.37 4.93 -5.70
N GLY A 87 -1.86 4.71 -4.48
CA GLY A 87 -0.42 4.59 -4.21
C GLY A 87 0.23 3.39 -4.89
N HIS A 88 -0.48 2.26 -5.02
CA HIS A 88 -0.05 1.10 -5.81
C HIS A 88 0.06 1.46 -7.30
N GLN A 89 -0.93 2.19 -7.81
CA GLN A 89 -0.92 2.68 -9.19
C GLN A 89 0.21 3.70 -9.43
N ALA A 90 0.47 4.58 -8.45
CA ALA A 90 1.60 5.52 -8.49
C ALA A 90 2.95 4.79 -8.54
N LEU A 91 3.09 3.68 -7.79
CA LEU A 91 4.27 2.83 -7.88
C LEU A 91 4.42 2.24 -9.27
N ALA A 92 3.36 1.73 -9.86
CA ALA A 92 3.41 1.17 -11.22
C ALA A 92 3.79 2.24 -12.27
N GLU A 93 3.15 3.41 -12.26
CA GLU A 93 3.45 4.51 -13.19
C GLU A 93 4.86 5.10 -12.97
N ALA A 94 5.40 5.11 -11.75
CA ALA A 94 6.74 5.60 -11.46
C ALA A 94 7.83 4.82 -12.23
N PHE A 95 7.57 3.54 -12.48
CA PHE A 95 8.45 2.62 -13.24
C PHE A 95 7.98 2.38 -14.68
N GLY A 96 6.98 3.11 -15.16
CA GLY A 96 6.58 3.12 -16.58
C GLY A 96 5.48 2.14 -16.97
N ALA A 97 4.86 1.44 -16.00
CA ALA A 97 3.67 0.66 -16.28
C ALA A 97 2.46 1.55 -16.58
N THR A 98 1.47 0.99 -17.26
CA THR A 98 0.23 1.70 -17.61
C THR A 98 -0.86 1.43 -16.58
N VAL A 99 -1.55 2.50 -16.18
CA VAL A 99 -2.77 2.43 -15.36
C VAL A 99 -3.95 2.84 -16.23
N SER A 100 -4.94 1.97 -16.36
CA SER A 100 -6.14 2.20 -17.15
C SER A 100 -7.41 1.73 -16.44
N HIS A 101 -8.56 1.82 -17.12
CA HIS A 101 -9.83 1.35 -16.55
C HIS A 101 -9.75 -0.14 -16.23
N ALA A 102 -10.14 -0.49 -15.00
CA ALA A 102 -10.24 -1.87 -14.59
C ALA A 102 -11.28 -2.62 -15.47
N PRO A 103 -11.02 -3.88 -15.84
CA PRO A 103 -11.97 -4.67 -16.64
C PRO A 103 -13.29 -4.92 -15.90
N GLU A 104 -13.28 -4.79 -14.57
CA GLU A 104 -14.44 -4.96 -13.69
C GLU A 104 -14.61 -3.72 -12.81
N LEU A 105 -15.78 -3.09 -12.87
CA LEU A 105 -16.15 -1.99 -11.98
C LEU A 105 -16.74 -2.55 -10.70
N LEU A 106 -15.91 -2.74 -9.68
CA LEU A 106 -16.34 -3.23 -8.36
C LEU A 106 -16.10 -2.12 -7.33
N HIS A 107 -17.14 -1.77 -6.58
CA HIS A 107 -17.08 -0.75 -5.55
C HIS A 107 -17.67 -1.26 -4.24
N GLY A 108 -16.86 -1.36 -3.18
CA GLY A 108 -17.29 -1.86 -1.88
C GLY A 108 -17.61 -3.37 -1.85
N ILE A 109 -17.08 -4.13 -2.81
CA ILE A 109 -17.27 -5.57 -2.95
C ILE A 109 -15.94 -6.27 -2.68
N THR A 110 -15.98 -7.42 -2.01
CA THR A 110 -14.81 -8.27 -1.83
C THR A 110 -14.55 -9.13 -3.06
N SER A 111 -13.29 -9.43 -3.30
CA SER A 111 -12.84 -10.41 -4.28
C SER A 111 -11.84 -11.35 -3.64
N ALA A 112 -11.81 -12.60 -4.06
CA ALA A 112 -10.75 -13.53 -3.74
C ALA A 112 -9.45 -13.04 -4.40
N VAL A 113 -8.41 -12.91 -3.62
CA VAL A 113 -7.07 -12.47 -4.03
C VAL A 113 -6.09 -13.61 -3.80
N HIS A 114 -5.49 -14.09 -4.88
CA HIS A 114 -4.38 -15.05 -4.85
C HIS A 114 -3.06 -14.31 -4.76
N HIS A 115 -2.11 -14.87 -4.04
CA HIS A 115 -0.79 -14.26 -3.86
C HIS A 115 0.34 -15.30 -3.95
N ASP A 116 1.57 -14.82 -4.18
CA ASP A 116 2.76 -15.65 -4.35
C ASP A 116 3.41 -16.10 -3.03
N GLY A 117 2.83 -15.75 -1.89
CA GLY A 117 3.39 -16.03 -0.56
C GLY A 117 4.62 -15.17 -0.19
N SER A 118 4.92 -14.13 -0.97
CA SER A 118 6.03 -13.21 -0.69
C SER A 118 5.89 -12.52 0.67
N ALA A 119 6.95 -11.83 1.07
CA ALA A 119 7.08 -11.30 2.44
C ALA A 119 5.90 -10.43 2.90
N LEU A 120 5.28 -9.66 1.99
CA LEU A 120 4.13 -8.83 2.32
C LEU A 120 2.90 -9.66 2.71
N PHE A 121 2.74 -10.83 2.10
CA PHE A 121 1.59 -11.73 2.30
C PHE A 121 1.86 -12.86 3.29
N ALA A 122 3.01 -12.86 3.96
CA ALA A 122 3.39 -13.92 4.88
C ALA A 122 2.36 -14.12 6.00
N GLY A 123 1.81 -15.33 6.08
CA GLY A 123 0.81 -15.71 7.09
C GLY A 123 -0.63 -15.30 6.77
N LEU A 124 -0.91 -14.77 5.57
CA LEU A 124 -2.27 -14.63 5.06
C LEU A 124 -2.70 -15.95 4.41
N PRO A 125 -4.01 -16.28 4.41
CA PRO A 125 -4.53 -17.40 3.63
C PRO A 125 -4.42 -17.13 2.12
N ASP A 126 -4.34 -18.16 1.30
CA ASP A 126 -4.36 -18.06 -0.15
C ASP A 126 -5.46 -18.97 -0.73
N PRO A 127 -6.52 -18.41 -1.34
CA PRO A 127 -6.82 -16.98 -1.45
C PRO A 127 -7.33 -16.35 -0.14
N PHE A 128 -7.35 -15.01 -0.07
CA PHE A 128 -8.01 -14.23 0.97
C PHE A 128 -9.00 -13.23 0.36
N ASP A 129 -10.01 -12.84 1.13
CA ASP A 129 -10.97 -11.82 0.70
C ASP A 129 -10.43 -10.41 0.90
N ALA A 130 -10.47 -9.58 -0.14
CA ALA A 130 -10.05 -8.19 -0.09
C ALA A 130 -11.08 -7.24 -0.71
N THR A 131 -11.28 -6.10 -0.07
CA THR A 131 -12.23 -5.07 -0.51
C THR A 131 -11.65 -4.22 -1.63
N ARG A 132 -12.46 -4.01 -2.67
CA ARG A 132 -12.13 -3.21 -3.85
C ARG A 132 -13.01 -1.97 -3.94
N TYR A 133 -12.37 -0.80 -4.17
CA TYR A 133 -13.03 0.49 -4.41
C TYR A 133 -12.54 1.19 -5.67
N HIS A 134 -11.74 0.51 -6.51
CA HIS A 134 -11.02 1.11 -7.62
C HIS A 134 -11.73 0.94 -8.96
N SER A 135 -11.71 1.98 -9.78
CA SER A 135 -12.13 1.97 -11.19
C SER A 135 -10.94 1.86 -12.16
N LEU A 136 -9.72 2.09 -11.67
CA LEU A 136 -8.48 1.95 -12.41
C LEU A 136 -7.67 0.76 -11.88
N ALA A 137 -6.86 0.15 -12.75
CA ALA A 137 -5.97 -0.95 -12.42
C ALA A 137 -4.68 -0.86 -13.23
N VAL A 138 -3.63 -1.48 -12.73
CA VAL A 138 -2.38 -1.66 -13.46
C VAL A 138 -2.58 -2.71 -14.57
N GLU A 139 -2.19 -2.38 -15.79
CA GLU A 139 -2.18 -3.30 -16.92
C GLU A 139 -0.99 -4.27 -16.78
N ARG A 140 -1.29 -5.54 -16.54
CA ARG A 140 -0.28 -6.57 -16.25
C ARG A 140 0.81 -6.67 -17.31
N ASP A 141 0.42 -6.60 -18.59
CA ASP A 141 1.34 -6.79 -19.73
C ASP A 141 2.27 -5.58 -19.94
N THR A 142 2.07 -4.48 -19.22
CA THR A 142 2.91 -3.29 -19.26
C THR A 142 3.89 -3.20 -18.09
N LEU A 143 3.86 -4.15 -17.14
CA LEU A 143 4.81 -4.17 -16.04
C LEU A 143 6.23 -4.33 -16.58
N PRO A 144 7.16 -3.43 -16.23
CA PRO A 144 8.57 -3.58 -16.59
C PRO A 144 9.22 -4.71 -15.78
N GLU A 145 10.42 -5.13 -16.18
CA GLU A 145 11.14 -6.25 -15.53
C GLU A 145 11.44 -5.99 -14.04
N GLU A 146 11.54 -4.73 -13.64
CA GLU A 146 11.79 -4.30 -12.27
C GLU A 146 10.58 -4.52 -11.34
N LEU A 147 9.37 -4.64 -11.88
CA LEU A 147 8.14 -4.83 -11.11
C LEU A 147 7.55 -6.24 -11.32
N VAL A 148 7.30 -6.92 -10.21
CA VAL A 148 6.70 -8.25 -10.20
C VAL A 148 5.27 -8.16 -9.68
N ALA A 149 4.31 -8.76 -10.40
CA ALA A 149 2.96 -8.95 -9.89
C ALA A 149 2.97 -10.06 -8.82
N THR A 150 2.66 -9.69 -7.58
CA THR A 150 2.71 -10.59 -6.41
C THR A 150 1.34 -11.09 -5.97
N ALA A 151 0.26 -10.45 -6.46
CA ALA A 151 -1.12 -10.88 -6.19
C ALA A 151 -2.05 -10.53 -7.36
N HIS A 152 -3.13 -11.30 -7.51
CA HIS A 152 -4.11 -11.13 -8.58
C HIS A 152 -5.48 -11.70 -8.17
N THR A 153 -6.56 -11.26 -8.84
CA THR A 153 -7.89 -11.88 -8.77
C THR A 153 -7.99 -13.07 -9.70
N ASP A 154 -9.08 -13.87 -9.58
CA ASP A 154 -9.40 -14.95 -10.53
C ASP A 154 -9.48 -14.45 -11.99
N SER A 155 -9.93 -13.21 -12.20
CA SER A 155 -10.01 -12.57 -13.52
C SER A 155 -8.67 -12.01 -14.02
N GLY A 156 -7.59 -12.14 -13.22
CA GLY A 156 -6.23 -11.71 -13.59
C GLY A 156 -5.92 -10.24 -13.33
N VAL A 157 -6.80 -9.48 -12.65
CA VAL A 157 -6.50 -8.11 -12.25
C VAL A 157 -5.33 -8.11 -11.26
N VAL A 158 -4.32 -7.27 -11.50
CA VAL A 158 -3.16 -7.13 -10.60
C VAL A 158 -3.61 -6.49 -9.29
N MET A 159 -3.42 -7.23 -8.20
CA MET A 159 -3.81 -6.82 -6.85
C MET A 159 -2.63 -6.56 -5.92
N GLY A 160 -1.44 -6.95 -6.32
CA GLY A 160 -0.18 -6.69 -5.64
C GLY A 160 0.97 -6.58 -6.59
N ILE A 161 1.88 -5.65 -6.33
CA ILE A 161 3.17 -5.53 -7.03
C ILE A 161 4.29 -5.35 -6.00
N ALA A 162 5.49 -5.79 -6.36
CA ALA A 162 6.70 -5.50 -5.63
C ALA A 162 7.83 -5.18 -6.61
N HIS A 163 8.75 -4.32 -6.21
CA HIS A 163 9.99 -4.13 -6.95
C HIS A 163 10.93 -5.33 -6.68
N ALA A 164 11.58 -5.82 -7.72
CA ALA A 164 12.41 -7.02 -7.64
C ALA A 164 13.59 -6.88 -6.68
N GLU A 165 14.18 -5.70 -6.57
CA GLU A 165 15.39 -5.44 -5.78
C GLU A 165 15.19 -4.39 -4.67
N LEU A 166 14.35 -3.37 -4.90
CA LEU A 166 14.12 -2.29 -3.95
C LEU A 166 12.99 -2.61 -2.96
N PRO A 167 12.99 -2.01 -1.76
CA PRO A 167 11.97 -2.27 -0.74
C PRO A 167 10.66 -1.52 -1.03
N LEU A 168 10.07 -1.73 -2.21
CA LEU A 168 8.86 -1.07 -2.66
C LEU A 168 7.77 -2.08 -2.94
N TRP A 169 6.59 -1.86 -2.36
CA TRP A 169 5.42 -2.72 -2.51
C TRP A 169 4.18 -1.90 -2.78
N GLY A 170 3.21 -2.48 -3.45
CA GLY A 170 1.91 -1.89 -3.67
C GLY A 170 0.80 -2.92 -3.62
N VAL A 171 -0.33 -2.55 -3.04
CA VAL A 171 -1.56 -3.34 -3.03
C VAL A 171 -2.70 -2.52 -3.59
N GLN A 172 -3.48 -3.11 -4.51
CA GLN A 172 -4.61 -2.45 -5.15
C GLN A 172 -5.85 -2.40 -4.26
N PHE A 173 -5.98 -3.33 -3.33
CA PHE A 173 -7.06 -3.40 -2.35
C PHE A 173 -6.79 -2.54 -1.12
N HIS A 174 -7.78 -2.43 -0.25
CA HIS A 174 -7.74 -1.64 0.97
C HIS A 174 -7.50 -2.52 2.20
N PRO A 175 -6.26 -2.59 2.75
CA PRO A 175 -5.95 -3.40 3.92
C PRO A 175 -6.63 -2.88 5.20
N GLU A 176 -7.05 -1.61 5.23
CA GLU A 176 -7.75 -0.98 6.34
C GLU A 176 -9.25 -1.29 6.36
N SER A 177 -9.78 -1.86 5.27
CA SER A 177 -11.20 -2.18 5.19
C SER A 177 -11.56 -3.35 6.11
N VAL A 178 -12.68 -3.22 6.80
CA VAL A 178 -13.21 -4.25 7.73
C VAL A 178 -13.47 -5.60 7.04
N LEU A 179 -13.72 -5.57 5.73
CA LEU A 179 -13.99 -6.76 4.93
C LEU A 179 -12.73 -7.31 4.22
N THR A 180 -11.56 -6.76 4.50
CA THR A 180 -10.29 -7.31 4.02
C THR A 180 -9.68 -8.21 5.08
N ASP A 181 -9.53 -9.49 4.73
CA ASP A 181 -8.91 -10.46 5.62
C ASP A 181 -7.42 -10.15 5.82
N GLY A 182 -6.98 -10.22 7.07
CA GLY A 182 -5.56 -10.10 7.40
C GLY A 182 -4.92 -8.73 7.13
N GLY A 183 -5.72 -7.65 7.00
CA GLY A 183 -5.18 -6.32 6.72
C GLY A 183 -4.15 -5.83 7.75
N TYR A 184 -4.38 -6.04 9.05
CA TYR A 184 -3.38 -5.77 10.10
C TYR A 184 -2.12 -6.59 9.93
N ARG A 185 -2.25 -7.88 9.57
CA ARG A 185 -1.11 -8.75 9.35
C ARG A 185 -0.25 -8.25 8.20
N LEU A 186 -0.87 -7.87 7.08
CA LEU A 186 -0.18 -7.32 5.92
C LEU A 186 0.57 -6.04 6.27
N LEU A 187 -0.08 -5.09 6.96
CA LEU A 187 0.56 -3.86 7.40
C LEU A 187 1.70 -4.14 8.40
N GLY A 188 1.52 -5.11 9.29
CA GLY A 188 2.56 -5.58 10.20
C GLY A 188 3.75 -6.18 9.47
N ASN A 189 3.52 -6.99 8.44
CA ASN A 189 4.58 -7.55 7.59
C ASN A 189 5.39 -6.44 6.91
N TRP A 190 4.72 -5.39 6.40
CA TRP A 190 5.39 -4.23 5.83
C TRP A 190 6.19 -3.46 6.88
N LEU A 191 5.63 -3.21 8.07
CA LEU A 191 6.32 -2.49 9.14
C LEU A 191 7.58 -3.21 9.62
N GLU A 192 7.64 -4.54 9.56
CA GLU A 192 8.89 -5.28 9.81
C GLU A 192 9.97 -4.97 8.76
N ARG A 193 9.57 -4.69 7.51
CA ARG A 193 10.49 -4.21 6.47
C ARG A 193 10.96 -2.78 6.72
N VAL A 194 10.14 -1.98 7.40
CA VAL A 194 10.52 -0.64 7.88
C VAL A 194 11.47 -0.72 9.09
N GLY A 195 11.58 -1.88 9.74
CA GLY A 195 12.45 -2.10 10.91
C GLY A 195 11.69 -2.17 12.25
N LEU A 196 10.37 -2.23 12.25
CA LEU A 196 9.56 -2.37 13.45
C LEU A 196 9.37 -3.84 13.83
N GLU A 197 10.27 -4.39 14.63
CA GLU A 197 10.25 -5.78 15.07
C GLU A 197 8.94 -6.17 15.78
N GLY A 198 8.43 -7.37 15.48
CA GLY A 198 7.21 -7.95 16.06
C GLY A 198 5.91 -7.31 15.57
N ALA A 199 5.95 -6.41 14.58
CA ALA A 199 4.75 -5.79 14.02
C ALA A 199 3.83 -6.81 13.32
N ALA A 200 4.41 -7.78 12.62
CA ALA A 200 3.65 -8.85 11.99
C ALA A 200 2.93 -9.76 13.02
N GLU A 201 3.58 -10.07 14.13
CA GLU A 201 2.97 -10.85 15.22
C GLU A 201 1.82 -10.06 15.87
N ARG A 202 2.04 -8.78 16.19
CA ARG A 202 0.96 -7.90 16.68
C ARG A 202 -0.21 -7.87 15.69
N GLY A 203 0.05 -7.70 14.40
CA GLY A 203 -0.97 -7.69 13.35
C GLY A 203 -1.77 -8.98 13.25
N SER A 204 -1.20 -10.13 13.61
CA SER A 204 -1.91 -11.41 13.63
C SER A 204 -2.92 -11.53 14.78
N THR A 205 -2.81 -10.71 15.82
CA THR A 205 -3.69 -10.70 17.00
C THR A 205 -4.76 -9.61 16.96
N LEU A 206 -4.61 -8.65 16.05
CA LEU A 206 -5.56 -7.54 15.89
C LEU A 206 -6.64 -7.87 14.86
N SER A 207 -7.81 -7.30 15.07
CA SER A 207 -8.95 -7.40 14.14
C SER A 207 -9.52 -6.02 13.86
N PRO A 208 -10.04 -5.78 12.66
CA PRO A 208 -10.67 -4.51 12.30
C PRO A 208 -11.77 -4.12 13.30
N HIS A 209 -11.81 -2.85 13.68
CA HIS A 209 -12.87 -2.32 14.54
C HIS A 209 -14.19 -2.29 13.78
N ARG A 210 -15.10 -3.21 14.08
CA ARG A 210 -16.48 -3.16 13.59
C ARG A 210 -17.22 -2.12 14.41
N SER A 211 -17.70 -1.05 13.75
CA SER A 211 -18.65 -0.13 14.38
C SER A 211 -19.86 -0.94 14.80
N VAL A 212 -20.10 -1.05 16.11
CA VAL A 212 -21.35 -1.63 16.63
C VAL A 212 -22.42 -0.60 16.32
N SER A 213 -23.24 -0.89 15.31
CA SER A 213 -24.45 -0.12 14.97
C SER A 213 -25.57 -0.41 15.94
#